data_a7d192551a53607591203a524097caf1
#
_entry.id   a7d192551a53607591203a524097caf1
#
_cell.length_a   1.000
_cell.length_b   1.000
_cell.length_c   1.000
_cell.angle_alpha   90.00
_cell.angle_beta   90.00
_cell.angle_gamma   90.00
#
_symmetry.space_group_name_H-M   'P 1'
#
loop_
_entity.id
_entity.type
_entity.pdbx_description
1 polymer ?
#
loop_
_entity_poly.entity_id
_entity_poly.type
_entity_poly.pdbx_seq_one_letter_code
_entity_poly.pdbx_strand_id
1 'polypeptide(L)'
;MMSNITVYSVIELGVNNLLADYDNWNVEEVLDKETQHFPNTLHWQYGHVLTIFEQALSLGNQHVVDVEKYNKLFGYGSNPRDWKGQDVPAINEIKQHIQTLPERAKKLTHEQLAQKLDQPIAGCNTLDELLMLNAIHVPLHTGKIEEMTRVLREK
;
A
#
# COMPACT_ATOMS: atom_id res chain seq x y z
N MET A 1 -18.71 -2.63 -19.18
CA MET A 1 -18.57 -3.60 -18.28
C MET A 1 -18.46 -3.04 -16.89
N MET A 2 -19.51 -3.21 -16.18
CA MET A 2 -19.72 -2.61 -14.87
C MET A 2 -18.70 -3.07 -13.83
N SER A 3 -18.27 -4.35 -13.91
CA SER A 3 -17.37 -4.93 -12.91
C SER A 3 -16.02 -4.20 -12.85
N ASN A 4 -15.43 -3.87 -14.00
CA ASN A 4 -14.12 -3.20 -14.03
C ASN A 4 -14.22 -1.78 -13.48
N ILE A 5 -15.29 -1.09 -13.80
CA ILE A 5 -15.53 0.26 -13.27
C ILE A 5 -15.66 0.19 -11.75
N THR A 6 -16.34 -0.83 -11.24
CA THR A 6 -16.58 -0.99 -9.81
C THR A 6 -15.28 -1.16 -9.03
N VAL A 7 -14.37 -2.05 -9.49
CA VAL A 7 -13.12 -2.28 -8.75
C VAL A 7 -12.23 -1.04 -8.75
N TYR A 8 -12.16 -0.33 -9.86
CA TYR A 8 -11.37 0.90 -9.92
C TYR A 8 -11.96 2.00 -9.04
N SER A 9 -13.28 2.08 -8.94
CA SER A 9 -13.94 3.03 -8.04
C SER A 9 -13.63 2.71 -6.58
N VAL A 10 -13.60 1.44 -6.21
CA VAL A 10 -13.23 1.01 -4.85
C VAL A 10 -11.78 1.39 -4.55
N ILE A 11 -10.88 1.13 -5.49
CA ILE A 11 -9.46 1.48 -5.33
C ILE A 11 -9.30 2.98 -5.14
N GLU A 12 -9.97 3.78 -5.97
CA GLU A 12 -9.90 5.23 -5.90
C GLU A 12 -10.42 5.75 -4.55
N LEU A 13 -11.56 5.23 -4.11
CA LEU A 13 -12.14 5.60 -2.82
C LEU A 13 -11.18 5.25 -1.68
N GLY A 14 -10.64 4.04 -1.70
CA GLY A 14 -9.71 3.58 -0.66
C GLY A 14 -8.43 4.40 -0.60
N VAL A 15 -7.85 4.71 -1.76
CA VAL A 15 -6.65 5.52 -1.85
C VAL A 15 -6.91 6.94 -1.35
N ASN A 16 -8.04 7.52 -1.74
CA ASN A 16 -8.40 8.88 -1.30
C ASN A 16 -8.58 8.94 0.21
N ASN A 17 -9.22 7.92 0.80
CA ASN A 17 -9.40 7.85 2.25
C ASN A 17 -8.07 7.71 2.98
N LEU A 18 -7.19 6.86 2.46
CA LEU A 18 -5.85 6.66 3.05
C LEU A 18 -5.06 7.97 3.07
N LEU A 19 -5.07 8.70 1.97
CA LEU A 19 -4.34 9.97 1.86
C LEU A 19 -4.99 11.07 2.71
N ALA A 20 -6.32 11.12 2.75
CA ALA A 20 -7.03 12.11 3.56
C ALA A 20 -6.77 11.90 5.06
N ASP A 21 -6.66 10.65 5.50
CA ASP A 21 -6.39 10.34 6.90
C ASP A 21 -5.06 10.89 7.38
N TYR A 22 -4.06 10.96 6.49
CA TYR A 22 -2.77 11.53 6.87
C TYR A 22 -2.90 12.92 7.45
N ASP A 23 -3.71 13.77 6.82
CA ASP A 23 -3.95 15.13 7.28
C ASP A 23 -5.01 15.19 8.38
N ASN A 24 -6.12 14.49 8.18
CA ASN A 24 -7.27 14.57 9.09
C ASN A 24 -6.95 14.03 10.48
N TRP A 25 -6.07 13.04 10.55
CA TRP A 25 -5.67 12.42 11.83
C TRP A 25 -4.33 12.96 12.34
N ASN A 26 -3.73 13.93 11.63
CA ASN A 26 -2.41 14.48 11.98
C ASN A 26 -1.36 13.39 12.18
N VAL A 27 -1.31 12.45 11.24
CA VAL A 27 -0.40 11.31 11.30
C VAL A 27 1.05 11.77 11.37
N GLU A 28 1.37 12.90 10.72
CA GLU A 28 2.74 13.42 10.70
C GLU A 28 3.34 13.57 12.09
N GLU A 29 2.54 13.96 13.08
CA GLU A 29 3.02 14.18 14.44
C GLU A 29 3.57 12.93 15.12
N VAL A 30 3.11 11.75 14.69
CA VAL A 30 3.48 10.47 15.30
C VAL A 30 4.01 9.46 14.27
N LEU A 31 4.41 9.96 13.10
CA LEU A 31 4.74 9.14 11.93
C LEU A 31 5.75 8.03 12.22
N ASP A 32 6.85 8.38 12.88
CA ASP A 32 7.94 7.44 13.16
C ASP A 32 8.02 7.05 14.63
N LYS A 33 6.97 7.32 15.38
CA LYS A 33 6.94 6.99 16.80
C LYS A 33 6.80 5.48 16.97
N GLU A 34 7.68 4.91 17.77
CA GLU A 34 7.66 3.49 18.10
C GLU A 34 7.00 3.27 19.46
N THR A 35 6.40 2.10 19.63
CA THR A 35 5.76 1.70 20.86
C THR A 35 5.79 0.18 20.99
N GLN A 36 5.69 -0.32 22.22
CA GLN A 36 5.61 -1.76 22.46
C GLN A 36 4.30 -2.38 21.97
N HIS A 37 3.29 -1.55 21.67
CA HIS A 37 1.97 -2.05 21.23
C HIS A 37 1.95 -2.46 19.78
N PHE A 38 2.85 -1.93 18.94
CA PHE A 38 2.87 -2.22 17.51
C PHE A 38 4.28 -2.60 17.07
N PRO A 39 4.41 -3.58 16.15
CA PRO A 39 5.73 -4.01 15.68
C PRO A 39 6.39 -3.04 14.70
N ASN A 40 5.66 -2.06 14.18
CA ASN A 40 6.15 -1.12 13.19
C ASN A 40 5.55 0.27 13.39
N THR A 41 5.84 1.18 12.47
CA THR A 41 5.45 2.59 12.56
C THR A 41 4.38 2.93 11.52
N LEU A 42 3.77 4.11 11.66
CA LEU A 42 2.85 4.62 10.66
C LEU A 42 3.54 4.82 9.30
N HIS A 43 4.78 5.31 9.31
CA HIS A 43 5.58 5.43 8.09
C HIS A 43 5.68 4.08 7.37
N TRP A 44 5.97 3.02 8.12
CA TRP A 44 6.01 1.66 7.58
C TRP A 44 4.66 1.25 6.99
N GLN A 45 3.56 1.59 7.66
CA GLN A 45 2.22 1.24 7.19
C GLN A 45 1.93 1.82 5.80
N TYR A 46 2.22 3.11 5.60
CA TYR A 46 2.05 3.75 4.28
C TYR A 46 2.95 3.12 3.24
N GLY A 47 4.21 2.89 3.59
CA GLY A 47 5.15 2.23 2.68
C GLY A 47 4.71 0.83 2.32
N HIS A 48 4.16 0.08 3.28
CA HIS A 48 3.69 -1.29 3.07
C HIS A 48 2.50 -1.33 2.10
N VAL A 49 1.51 -0.46 2.30
CA VAL A 49 0.36 -0.39 1.39
C VAL A 49 0.82 -0.14 -0.04
N LEU A 50 1.70 0.84 -0.22
CA LEU A 50 2.25 1.15 -1.53
C LEU A 50 3.01 -0.04 -2.11
N THR A 51 3.87 -0.67 -1.31
CA THR A 51 4.73 -1.76 -1.77
C THR A 51 3.92 -2.94 -2.29
N ILE A 52 2.91 -3.35 -1.53
CA ILE A 52 2.09 -4.50 -1.93
C ILE A 52 1.33 -4.20 -3.23
N PHE A 53 0.84 -2.98 -3.38
CA PHE A 53 0.15 -2.58 -4.61
C PHE A 53 1.13 -2.52 -5.80
N GLU A 54 2.31 -1.97 -5.59
CA GLU A 54 3.33 -1.87 -6.63
C GLU A 54 3.79 -3.25 -7.11
N GLN A 55 3.86 -4.23 -6.20
CA GLN A 55 4.19 -5.60 -6.58
C GLN A 55 3.16 -6.15 -7.58
N ALA A 56 1.88 -5.90 -7.35
CA ALA A 56 0.83 -6.29 -8.29
C ALA A 56 0.98 -5.55 -9.62
N LEU A 57 1.20 -4.24 -9.57
CA LEU A 57 1.35 -3.43 -10.78
C LEU A 57 2.57 -3.82 -11.61
N SER A 58 3.63 -4.33 -10.95
CA SER A 58 4.84 -4.76 -11.65
C SER A 58 4.58 -5.93 -12.58
N LEU A 59 3.57 -6.74 -12.30
CA LEU A 59 3.21 -7.87 -13.15
C LEU A 59 2.59 -7.43 -14.48
N GLY A 60 2.12 -6.20 -14.56
CA GLY A 60 1.64 -5.58 -15.80
C GLY A 60 2.49 -4.40 -16.22
N ASN A 61 3.69 -4.27 -15.66
CA ASN A 61 4.65 -3.23 -15.99
C ASN A 61 4.11 -1.81 -15.78
N GLN A 62 3.29 -1.62 -14.74
CA GLN A 62 2.72 -0.33 -14.36
C GLN A 62 3.27 0.20 -13.03
N HIS A 63 4.30 -0.42 -12.48
CA HIS A 63 4.96 0.04 -11.26
C HIS A 63 5.88 1.23 -11.57
N VAL A 64 6.13 2.06 -10.56
CA VAL A 64 7.02 3.22 -10.67
C VAL A 64 8.11 3.25 -9.61
N VAL A 65 8.11 2.28 -8.69
CA VAL A 65 9.14 2.17 -7.66
C VAL A 65 10.03 0.98 -7.93
N ASP A 66 11.23 0.98 -7.33
CA ASP A 66 12.07 -0.21 -7.28
C ASP A 66 11.41 -1.20 -6.32
N VAL A 67 10.68 -2.17 -6.87
CA VAL A 67 9.86 -3.11 -6.10
C VAL A 67 10.70 -3.92 -5.14
N GLU A 68 11.90 -4.32 -5.55
CA GLU A 68 12.81 -5.10 -4.69
C GLU A 68 13.25 -4.28 -3.48
N LYS A 69 13.66 -3.03 -3.72
CA LYS A 69 14.05 -2.11 -2.65
C LYS A 69 12.90 -1.87 -1.67
N TYR A 70 11.70 -1.58 -2.20
CA TYR A 70 10.53 -1.30 -1.38
C TYR A 70 10.10 -2.53 -0.59
N ASN A 71 10.19 -3.71 -1.19
CA ASN A 71 9.85 -4.95 -0.49
C ASN A 71 10.79 -5.20 0.69
N LYS A 72 12.07 -4.90 0.53
CA LYS A 72 13.04 -5.03 1.61
C LYS A 72 12.71 -4.10 2.78
N LEU A 73 12.25 -2.90 2.49
CA LEU A 73 11.98 -1.88 3.52
C LEU A 73 10.58 -2.01 4.14
N PHE A 74 9.58 -2.38 3.34
CA PHE A 74 8.17 -2.29 3.72
C PHE A 74 7.39 -3.58 3.51
N GLY A 75 7.98 -4.62 2.96
CA GLY A 75 7.29 -5.89 2.70
C GLY A 75 7.01 -6.66 3.97
N TYR A 76 6.29 -7.76 3.85
CA TYR A 76 5.96 -8.62 4.98
C TYR A 76 7.25 -9.10 5.68
N GLY A 77 7.26 -9.00 7.00
CA GLY A 77 8.41 -9.41 7.80
C GLY A 77 9.48 -8.35 7.96
N SER A 78 9.40 -7.24 7.23
CA SER A 78 10.34 -6.15 7.41
C SER A 78 9.97 -5.30 8.62
N ASN A 79 10.94 -4.53 9.12
CA ASN A 79 10.74 -3.75 10.35
C ASN A 79 11.54 -2.46 10.27
N PRO A 80 10.97 -1.32 10.70
CA PRO A 80 11.71 -0.05 10.74
C PRO A 80 13.01 -0.09 11.54
N ARG A 81 13.14 -1.02 12.48
CA ARG A 81 14.38 -1.19 13.22
C ARG A 81 15.56 -1.54 12.32
N ASP A 82 15.28 -2.11 11.15
CA ASP A 82 16.30 -2.51 10.19
C ASP A 82 16.63 -1.41 9.19
N TRP A 83 16.04 -0.23 9.36
CA TRP A 83 16.21 0.90 8.42
C TRP A 83 17.50 1.69 8.61
N LYS A 84 18.20 1.49 9.72
CA LYS A 84 19.43 2.24 9.99
C LYS A 84 20.43 2.04 8.87
N GLY A 85 20.90 3.14 8.30
CA GLY A 85 21.85 3.09 7.20
C GLY A 85 21.23 2.78 5.84
N GLN A 86 19.90 2.63 5.76
CA GLN A 86 19.18 2.40 4.52
C GLN A 86 18.64 3.71 3.96
N ASP A 87 18.47 3.75 2.64
CA ASP A 87 17.84 4.87 1.96
C ASP A 87 16.34 4.67 1.97
N VAL A 88 15.67 5.16 3.03
CA VAL A 88 14.24 4.98 3.21
C VAL A 88 13.49 6.14 2.55
N PRO A 89 12.54 5.85 1.63
CA PRO A 89 11.75 6.91 1.02
C PRO A 89 10.99 7.74 2.06
N ALA A 90 11.01 9.05 1.90
CA ALA A 90 10.26 9.95 2.76
C ALA A 90 8.76 9.77 2.55
N ILE A 91 7.98 10.10 3.57
CA ILE A 91 6.53 9.93 3.52
C ILE A 91 5.90 10.69 2.34
N ASN A 92 6.40 11.87 2.00
CA ASN A 92 5.83 12.63 0.89
C ASN A 92 6.05 11.93 -0.45
N GLU A 93 7.20 11.28 -0.65
CA GLU A 93 7.44 10.48 -1.85
C GLU A 93 6.49 9.29 -1.90
N ILE A 94 6.32 8.60 -0.77
CA ILE A 94 5.38 7.47 -0.68
C ILE A 94 3.95 7.91 -1.01
N LYS A 95 3.51 9.03 -0.45
CA LYS A 95 2.16 9.56 -0.70
C LYS A 95 1.96 9.93 -2.18
N GLN A 96 2.97 10.51 -2.82
CA GLN A 96 2.88 10.85 -4.25
C GLN A 96 2.67 9.59 -5.09
N HIS A 97 3.39 8.51 -4.79
CA HIS A 97 3.22 7.26 -5.51
C HIS A 97 1.86 6.61 -5.23
N ILE A 98 1.38 6.68 -3.99
CA ILE A 98 0.05 6.17 -3.63
C ILE A 98 -1.03 6.90 -4.44
N GLN A 99 -0.90 8.21 -4.60
CA GLN A 99 -1.88 9.03 -5.30
C GLN A 99 -2.09 8.56 -6.74
N THR A 100 -1.08 8.00 -7.39
CA THR A 100 -1.15 7.58 -8.78
C THR A 100 -1.58 6.12 -8.96
N LEU A 101 -1.78 5.38 -7.87
CA LEU A 101 -2.14 3.96 -7.94
C LEU A 101 -3.42 3.69 -8.76
N PRO A 102 -4.53 4.44 -8.56
CA PRO A 102 -5.74 4.16 -9.32
C PRO A 102 -5.55 4.31 -10.82
N GLU A 103 -4.87 5.36 -11.26
CA GLU A 103 -4.66 5.60 -12.69
C GLU A 103 -3.74 4.54 -13.31
N ARG A 104 -2.74 4.10 -12.57
CA ARG A 104 -1.84 3.05 -13.07
C ARG A 104 -2.54 1.70 -13.14
N ALA A 105 -3.41 1.41 -12.18
CA ALA A 105 -4.21 0.19 -12.21
C ALA A 105 -5.10 0.14 -13.45
N LYS A 106 -5.69 1.28 -13.84
CA LYS A 106 -6.55 1.37 -15.02
C LYS A 106 -5.81 1.10 -16.32
N LYS A 107 -4.50 1.21 -16.34
CA LYS A 107 -3.70 0.95 -17.54
C LYS A 107 -3.46 -0.54 -17.78
N LEU A 108 -3.77 -1.40 -16.81
CA LEU A 108 -3.67 -2.84 -17.00
C LEU A 108 -4.69 -3.28 -18.03
N THR A 109 -4.25 -4.07 -19.01
CA THR A 109 -5.13 -4.55 -20.09
C THR A 109 -5.94 -5.75 -19.60
N HIS A 110 -7.02 -6.07 -20.32
CA HIS A 110 -7.80 -7.28 -20.02
C HIS A 110 -6.94 -8.54 -20.09
N GLU A 111 -6.03 -8.60 -21.05
CA GLU A 111 -5.12 -9.72 -21.20
C GLU A 111 -4.19 -9.85 -19.99
N GLN A 112 -3.63 -8.72 -19.52
CA GLN A 112 -2.78 -8.72 -18.33
C GLN A 112 -3.58 -9.12 -17.09
N LEU A 113 -4.78 -8.60 -16.93
CA LEU A 113 -5.62 -8.91 -15.77
C LEU A 113 -5.99 -10.39 -15.71
N ALA A 114 -6.18 -11.02 -16.86
CA ALA A 114 -6.52 -12.44 -16.94
C ALA A 114 -5.32 -13.36 -16.79
N GLN A 115 -4.09 -12.82 -16.82
CA GLN A 115 -2.90 -13.67 -16.78
C GLN A 115 -2.81 -14.45 -15.47
N LYS A 116 -2.43 -15.71 -15.59
CA LYS A 116 -2.20 -16.56 -14.44
C LYS A 116 -0.84 -16.23 -13.82
N LEU A 117 -0.81 -16.19 -12.49
CA LEU A 117 0.45 -16.01 -11.77
C LEU A 117 1.24 -17.32 -11.81
N ASP A 118 2.57 -17.21 -11.85
CA ASP A 118 3.45 -18.38 -11.83
C ASP A 118 3.20 -19.23 -10.59
N GLN A 119 2.95 -18.58 -9.47
CA GLN A 119 2.55 -19.21 -8.22
C GLN A 119 1.45 -18.38 -7.57
N PRO A 120 0.51 -19.01 -6.83
CA PRO A 120 -0.50 -18.25 -6.12
C PRO A 120 0.14 -17.27 -5.14
N ILE A 121 -0.41 -16.06 -5.08
CA ILE A 121 0.02 -15.03 -4.15
C ILE A 121 -1.17 -14.70 -3.26
N ALA A 122 -1.04 -14.95 -1.95
CA ALA A 122 -2.09 -14.69 -0.96
C ALA A 122 -3.45 -15.28 -1.38
N GLY A 123 -3.42 -16.46 -2.00
CA GLY A 123 -4.62 -17.15 -2.47
C GLY A 123 -5.11 -16.71 -3.85
N CYS A 124 -4.45 -15.75 -4.48
CA CYS A 124 -4.83 -15.25 -5.80
C CYS A 124 -4.09 -16.00 -6.90
N ASN A 125 -4.81 -16.37 -7.96
CA ASN A 125 -4.26 -17.14 -9.08
C ASN A 125 -4.07 -16.30 -10.35
N THR A 126 -4.68 -15.12 -10.41
CA THR A 126 -4.60 -14.22 -11.56
C THR A 126 -4.29 -12.81 -11.10
N LEU A 127 -3.83 -11.97 -12.03
CA LEU A 127 -3.54 -10.58 -11.70
C LEU A 127 -4.80 -9.81 -11.29
N ASP A 128 -5.95 -10.08 -11.91
CA ASP A 128 -7.17 -9.37 -11.53
C ASP A 128 -7.62 -9.73 -10.10
N GLU A 129 -7.44 -10.99 -9.68
CA GLU A 129 -7.70 -11.38 -8.30
C GLU A 129 -6.76 -10.65 -7.34
N LEU A 130 -5.50 -10.52 -7.73
CA LEU A 130 -4.51 -9.80 -6.92
C LEU A 130 -4.84 -8.30 -6.84
N LEU A 131 -5.35 -7.73 -7.92
CA LEU A 131 -5.80 -6.34 -7.92
C LEU A 131 -6.98 -6.15 -6.96
N MET A 132 -7.94 -7.09 -6.98
CA MET A 132 -9.07 -7.06 -6.06
C MET A 132 -8.62 -7.20 -4.61
N LEU A 133 -7.64 -8.05 -4.36
CA LEU A 133 -7.05 -8.18 -3.02
C LEU A 133 -6.46 -6.84 -2.56
N ASN A 134 -5.79 -6.12 -3.46
CA ASN A 134 -5.25 -4.80 -3.14
C ASN A 134 -6.36 -3.79 -2.86
N ALA A 135 -7.50 -3.89 -3.54
CA ALA A 135 -8.64 -3.03 -3.26
C ALA A 135 -9.18 -3.21 -1.83
N ILE A 136 -9.01 -4.41 -1.27
CA ILE A 136 -9.38 -4.70 0.11
C ILE A 136 -8.25 -4.29 1.07
N HIS A 137 -7.01 -4.53 0.67
CA HIS A 137 -5.82 -4.30 1.49
C HIS A 137 -5.63 -2.83 1.87
N VAL A 138 -5.91 -1.91 0.95
CA VAL A 138 -5.77 -0.47 1.20
C VAL A 138 -6.66 -0.03 2.38
N PRO A 139 -7.99 -0.24 2.35
CA PRO A 139 -8.83 0.19 3.49
C PRO A 139 -8.59 -0.61 4.76
N LEU A 140 -8.12 -1.84 4.66
CA LEU A 140 -7.74 -2.63 5.83
C LEU A 140 -6.64 -1.90 6.61
N HIS A 141 -5.61 -1.42 5.92
CA HIS A 141 -4.52 -0.69 6.55
C HIS A 141 -4.92 0.73 6.93
N THR A 142 -5.86 1.35 6.23
CA THR A 142 -6.40 2.65 6.63
C THR A 142 -7.00 2.57 8.04
N GLY A 143 -7.80 1.54 8.30
CA GLY A 143 -8.36 1.33 9.65
C GLY A 143 -7.29 1.10 10.70
N LYS A 144 -6.26 0.34 10.36
CA LYS A 144 -5.13 0.11 11.26
C LYS A 144 -4.37 1.41 11.55
N ILE A 145 -4.16 2.23 10.53
CA ILE A 145 -3.47 3.52 10.68
C ILE A 145 -4.26 4.44 11.63
N GLU A 146 -5.58 4.48 11.48
CA GLU A 146 -6.43 5.28 12.37
C GLU A 146 -6.27 4.82 13.81
N GLU A 147 -6.34 3.52 14.06
CA GLU A 147 -6.22 2.98 15.41
C GLU A 147 -4.80 3.19 15.97
N MET A 148 -3.78 2.95 15.17
CA MET A 148 -2.40 3.21 15.59
C MET A 148 -2.20 4.68 15.96
N THR A 149 -2.73 5.59 15.14
CA THR A 149 -2.61 7.03 15.40
C THR A 149 -3.27 7.39 16.73
N ARG A 150 -4.47 6.86 16.98
CA ARG A 150 -5.17 7.08 18.24
C ARG A 150 -4.33 6.62 19.44
N VAL A 151 -3.81 5.40 19.37
CA VAL A 151 -3.01 4.83 20.47
C VAL A 151 -1.71 5.60 20.67
N LEU A 152 -1.03 5.96 19.59
CA LEU A 152 0.26 6.66 19.69
C LEU A 152 0.13 8.07 20.27
N ARG A 153 -1.05 8.67 20.21
CA ARG A 153 -1.32 9.98 20.79
C ARG A 153 -1.68 9.93 22.27
N GLU A 154 -2.07 8.77 22.77
CA GLU A 154 -2.38 8.60 24.17
C GLU A 154 -1.09 8.66 25.00
N LYS A 155 -1.22 9.21 26.20
CA LYS A 155 -0.07 9.32 27.12
C LYS A 155 -0.01 8.14 28.06
#